data_51940df20d309f12223cca10d38edf0e
#
_entry.id   51940df20d309f12223cca10d38edf0e
#
_cell.length_a   1.000
_cell.length_b   1.000
_cell.length_c   1.000
_cell.angle_alpha   90.00
_cell.angle_beta   90.00
_cell.angle_gamma   90.00
#
_symmetry.space_group_name_H-M   'P 1'
#
loop_
_entity.id
_entity.type
_entity.pdbx_description
1 polymer ?
#
loop_
_entity_poly.entity_id
_entity_poly.type
_entity_poly.pdbx_seq_one_letter_code
_entity_poly.pdbx_strand_id
1 'polypeptide(L)'
;MKSRIFCFNWPGVAILATLGVAPLFAASVSSPFYGDPPDENHPWAVHDRNRPLPPVVTPGTFSSQDQAGIPPSDAIILFDGKDLSKFSDNKGNPPRWVVRDGYMEVTPGSGEIRSREEFGDCQLHIEWCAPTKVEGSGQGRGNSGVFLPGGLEIQVLDNYNNPTYADGTAGAYYGVMPPLVNAVRPPGQWQVYDIVFRKPVYKDGKPVDPGYVTVFLNGILVQDHTPLEGPGGHMGRTRARPFPEKGPLRLQDHGNPTRFRNIWYRPLPPRPSQGGTDGFLSPEATLAKRKEIAATIRADAAKLANPANPVPELTRLMESLVYEAEPSALKKVEQMATAYVDSLKAMPAEKLQAKRDEARYIRDAFRYLVRAKAITNEFGPKVALEDLIRQQGWDKQKK
;
A
#
# COMPACT_ATOMS: atom_id res chain seq x y z
N MET A 1 -0.09 -11.69 -68.44
CA MET A 1 1.04 -11.24 -67.63
C MET A 1 0.95 -11.93 -66.28
N LYS A 2 1.90 -12.83 -65.98
CA LYS A 2 1.93 -13.70 -64.80
C LYS A 2 2.70 -12.98 -63.69
N SER A 3 2.06 -12.62 -62.55
CA SER A 3 2.72 -12.12 -61.34
C SER A 3 3.10 -13.30 -60.45
N ARG A 4 4.39 -13.43 -60.15
CA ARG A 4 4.95 -14.41 -59.24
C ARG A 4 4.87 -13.92 -57.82
N ILE A 5 4.27 -14.71 -56.93
CA ILE A 5 4.29 -14.51 -55.47
C ILE A 5 5.58 -15.15 -54.95
N PHE A 6 6.45 -14.39 -54.33
CA PHE A 6 7.62 -14.87 -53.59
C PHE A 6 7.22 -15.12 -52.13
N CYS A 7 7.23 -16.39 -51.74
CA CYS A 7 7.19 -16.78 -50.34
C CYS A 7 8.59 -16.69 -49.74
N PHE A 8 8.79 -15.85 -48.75
CA PHE A 8 10.00 -15.83 -47.91
C PHE A 8 9.77 -16.75 -46.70
N ASN A 9 10.48 -17.88 -46.68
CA ASN A 9 10.64 -18.71 -45.49
C ASN A 9 11.68 -18.05 -44.57
N TRP A 10 11.27 -17.70 -43.33
CA TRP A 10 12.21 -17.38 -42.30
C TRP A 10 12.41 -18.60 -41.37
N PRO A 11 13.68 -18.98 -41.07
CA PRO A 11 13.95 -20.03 -40.11
C PRO A 11 13.70 -19.50 -38.71
N GLY A 12 12.91 -20.25 -37.93
CA GLY A 12 12.66 -19.96 -36.54
C GLY A 12 13.94 -20.00 -35.72
N VAL A 13 14.30 -18.87 -35.14
CA VAL A 13 15.32 -18.77 -34.07
C VAL A 13 14.63 -19.03 -32.76
N ALA A 14 14.89 -20.22 -32.18
CA ALA A 14 14.50 -20.51 -30.79
C ALA A 14 15.37 -19.64 -29.84
N ILE A 15 14.78 -18.61 -29.25
CA ILE A 15 15.43 -17.86 -28.19
C ILE A 15 15.30 -18.69 -26.91
N LEU A 16 16.38 -19.37 -26.52
CA LEU A 16 16.55 -19.87 -25.18
C LEU A 16 16.66 -18.67 -24.25
N ALA A 17 15.60 -18.40 -23.48
CA ALA A 17 15.63 -17.47 -22.38
C ALA A 17 16.49 -18.07 -21.25
N THR A 18 17.76 -17.76 -21.21
CA THR A 18 18.59 -17.94 -20.04
C THR A 18 18.09 -16.99 -18.98
N LEU A 19 17.46 -17.51 -17.93
CA LEU A 19 17.21 -16.80 -16.68
C LEU A 19 18.58 -16.41 -16.10
N GLY A 20 19.05 -15.24 -16.49
CA GLY A 20 20.19 -14.61 -15.86
C GLY A 20 19.81 -14.23 -14.43
N VAL A 21 20.33 -14.98 -13.47
CA VAL A 21 20.38 -14.55 -12.07
C VAL A 21 21.16 -13.24 -12.09
N ALA A 22 20.46 -12.11 -11.93
CA ALA A 22 21.10 -10.82 -11.77
C ALA A 22 22.08 -10.94 -10.58
N PRO A 23 23.35 -10.50 -10.73
CA PRO A 23 24.26 -10.49 -9.60
C PRO A 23 23.64 -9.58 -8.56
N LEU A 24 23.37 -10.13 -7.36
CA LEU A 24 23.18 -9.29 -6.18
C LEU A 24 24.38 -8.34 -6.13
N PHE A 25 24.16 -7.06 -6.36
CA PHE A 25 25.14 -6.04 -6.09
C PHE A 25 25.56 -6.19 -4.64
N ALA A 26 26.74 -6.73 -4.42
CA ALA A 26 27.42 -6.65 -3.15
C ALA A 26 27.75 -5.14 -2.96
N ALA A 27 26.78 -4.39 -2.42
CA ALA A 27 27.05 -3.10 -1.83
C ALA A 27 28.15 -3.34 -0.81
N SER A 28 29.22 -2.57 -0.87
CA SER A 28 30.29 -2.57 0.11
C SER A 28 29.65 -2.35 1.48
N VAL A 29 29.51 -3.42 2.25
CA VAL A 29 28.80 -3.38 3.54
C VAL A 29 29.74 -2.71 4.53
N SER A 30 29.61 -1.41 4.66
CA SER A 30 30.41 -0.59 5.58
C SER A 30 29.97 -0.75 7.05
N SER A 31 28.76 -1.22 7.28
CA SER A 31 28.23 -1.58 8.61
C SER A 31 27.10 -2.58 8.43
N PRO A 32 26.95 -3.61 9.31
CA PRO A 32 25.82 -4.54 9.25
C PRO A 32 24.49 -3.84 9.57
N PHE A 33 24.57 -2.77 10.36
CA PHE A 33 23.43 -1.98 10.80
C PHE A 33 23.80 -0.50 10.66
N TYR A 34 22.89 0.29 10.10
CA TYR A 34 23.08 1.73 9.95
C TYR A 34 21.74 2.44 10.02
N GLY A 35 21.78 3.75 10.24
CA GLY A 35 20.60 4.56 10.51
C GLY A 35 20.23 4.57 11.99
N ASP A 36 19.18 5.28 12.35
CA ASP A 36 18.69 5.29 13.72
C ASP A 36 17.96 3.97 14.04
N PRO A 37 18.20 3.37 15.22
CA PRO A 37 17.53 2.13 15.60
C PRO A 37 16.02 2.35 15.80
N PRO A 38 15.22 1.26 15.81
CA PRO A 38 13.82 1.33 16.18
C PRO A 38 13.63 1.98 17.56
N ASP A 39 12.54 2.73 17.73
CA ASP A 39 12.16 3.37 18.99
C ASP A 39 10.76 2.93 19.46
N GLU A 40 10.14 3.67 20.36
CA GLU A 40 8.84 3.31 20.92
C GLU A 40 7.67 3.42 19.93
N ASN A 41 7.82 4.23 18.88
CA ASN A 41 6.77 4.44 17.87
C ASN A 41 7.18 3.99 16.47
N HIS A 42 8.47 3.77 16.23
CA HIS A 42 9.00 3.38 14.94
C HIS A 42 9.53 1.94 15.00
N PRO A 43 8.79 0.96 14.43
CA PRO A 43 9.17 -0.45 14.52
C PRO A 43 10.38 -0.81 13.66
N TRP A 44 10.70 0.00 12.64
CA TRP A 44 11.81 -0.19 11.72
C TRP A 44 12.96 0.78 12.00
N ALA A 45 14.18 0.32 11.81
CA ALA A 45 15.33 1.21 11.75
C ALA A 45 15.24 2.12 10.51
N VAL A 46 15.93 3.26 10.54
CA VAL A 46 16.08 4.09 9.35
C VAL A 46 16.91 3.34 8.30
N HIS A 47 16.41 3.25 7.07
CA HIS A 47 16.97 2.48 5.96
C HIS A 47 17.11 0.97 6.24
N ASP A 48 16.14 0.43 6.95
CA ASP A 48 16.12 -0.97 7.36
C ASP A 48 16.03 -1.92 6.17
N ARG A 49 17.04 -2.79 6.02
CA ARG A 49 17.07 -3.79 4.95
C ARG A 49 16.04 -4.91 5.13
N ASN A 50 15.49 -5.08 6.34
CA ASN A 50 14.47 -6.08 6.61
C ASN A 50 13.06 -5.58 6.31
N ARG A 51 12.89 -4.26 6.14
CA ARG A 51 11.61 -3.68 5.76
C ARG A 51 11.26 -4.11 4.34
N PRO A 52 10.07 -4.72 4.13
CA PRO A 52 9.65 -5.14 2.80
C PRO A 52 9.68 -3.98 1.81
N LEU A 53 10.20 -4.23 0.62
CA LEU A 53 10.11 -3.27 -0.48
C LEU A 53 8.65 -3.12 -0.92
N PRO A 54 8.24 -1.93 -1.37
CA PRO A 54 6.91 -1.75 -1.92
C PRO A 54 6.70 -2.66 -3.14
N PRO A 55 5.50 -3.23 -3.33
CA PRO A 55 5.20 -4.04 -4.51
C PRO A 55 5.31 -3.19 -5.78
N VAL A 56 5.78 -3.81 -6.85
CA VAL A 56 5.89 -3.15 -8.16
C VAL A 56 4.52 -3.21 -8.84
N VAL A 57 4.01 -2.05 -9.22
CA VAL A 57 2.76 -1.89 -9.97
C VAL A 57 3.06 -1.15 -11.27
N THR A 58 2.60 -1.68 -12.40
CA THR A 58 2.64 -0.94 -13.65
C THR A 58 1.52 0.11 -13.63
N PRO A 59 1.83 1.40 -13.74
CA PRO A 59 0.81 2.44 -13.81
C PRO A 59 -0.12 2.24 -15.00
N GLY A 60 -1.38 2.65 -14.84
CA GLY A 60 -2.31 2.75 -15.95
C GLY A 60 -2.04 3.98 -16.84
N THR A 61 -2.95 4.25 -17.74
CA THR A 61 -2.95 5.47 -18.57
C THR A 61 -4.14 6.36 -18.20
N PHE A 62 -3.98 7.65 -18.43
CA PHE A 62 -5.09 8.59 -18.23
C PHE A 62 -6.15 8.44 -19.34
N SER A 63 -7.41 8.66 -18.97
CA SER A 63 -8.52 8.74 -19.91
C SER A 63 -8.56 10.08 -20.62
N SER A 64 -9.05 10.07 -21.86
CA SER A 64 -9.48 11.25 -22.61
C SER A 64 -10.99 11.32 -22.70
N GLN A 65 -11.53 12.34 -23.34
CA GLN A 65 -12.98 12.41 -23.63
C GLN A 65 -13.42 11.28 -24.58
N ASP A 66 -12.56 10.86 -25.49
CA ASP A 66 -12.88 9.87 -26.52
C ASP A 66 -12.56 8.44 -26.10
N GLN A 67 -11.60 8.25 -25.20
CA GLN A 67 -11.09 6.92 -24.84
C GLN A 67 -10.87 6.79 -23.33
N ALA A 68 -11.36 5.68 -22.77
CA ALA A 68 -11.05 5.27 -21.41
C ALA A 68 -9.57 4.89 -21.28
N GLY A 69 -8.96 5.24 -20.15
CA GLY A 69 -7.59 4.86 -19.81
C GLY A 69 -7.47 3.37 -19.48
N ILE A 70 -6.23 2.90 -19.41
CA ILE A 70 -5.91 1.53 -18.98
C ILE A 70 -5.74 1.55 -17.46
N PRO A 71 -6.42 0.67 -16.71
CA PRO A 71 -6.22 0.55 -15.27
C PRO A 71 -4.80 0.12 -14.89
N PRO A 72 -4.33 0.41 -13.66
CA PRO A 72 -3.08 -0.14 -13.13
C PRO A 72 -3.08 -1.67 -13.07
N SER A 73 -1.88 -2.29 -13.09
CA SER A 73 -1.74 -3.75 -13.19
C SER A 73 -2.30 -4.54 -11.99
N ASP A 74 -2.49 -3.90 -10.85
CA ASP A 74 -3.06 -4.46 -9.63
C ASP A 74 -4.52 -4.04 -9.39
N ALA A 75 -5.16 -3.39 -10.37
CA ALA A 75 -6.55 -2.98 -10.29
C ALA A 75 -7.51 -4.16 -10.49
N ILE A 76 -8.55 -4.20 -9.68
CA ILE A 76 -9.69 -5.10 -9.84
C ILE A 76 -10.74 -4.36 -10.67
N ILE A 77 -10.99 -4.86 -11.87
CA ILE A 77 -11.91 -4.22 -12.82
C ILE A 77 -13.34 -4.58 -12.44
N LEU A 78 -14.17 -3.58 -12.20
CA LEU A 78 -15.61 -3.74 -12.00
C LEU A 78 -16.38 -3.60 -13.33
N PHE A 79 -15.97 -2.66 -14.20
CA PHE A 79 -16.58 -2.49 -15.52
C PHE A 79 -15.53 -2.07 -16.55
N ASP A 80 -15.42 -2.85 -17.62
CA ASP A 80 -14.48 -2.66 -18.72
C ASP A 80 -15.12 -2.22 -20.04
N GLY A 81 -16.40 -1.87 -20.00
CA GLY A 81 -17.16 -1.43 -21.17
C GLY A 81 -17.87 -2.53 -21.95
N LYS A 82 -17.79 -3.80 -21.54
CA LYS A 82 -18.33 -4.94 -22.33
C LYS A 82 -19.71 -5.38 -21.87
N ASP A 83 -19.90 -5.64 -20.57
CA ASP A 83 -21.15 -6.17 -20.04
C ASP A 83 -21.34 -5.83 -18.56
N LEU A 84 -22.53 -6.17 -18.03
CA LEU A 84 -22.90 -5.96 -16.63
C LEU A 84 -22.83 -7.24 -15.79
N SER A 85 -22.10 -8.26 -16.20
CA SER A 85 -22.03 -9.56 -15.49
C SER A 85 -21.52 -9.42 -14.05
N LYS A 86 -20.70 -8.39 -13.77
CA LYS A 86 -20.18 -8.07 -12.44
C LYS A 86 -21.13 -7.22 -11.60
N PHE A 87 -22.31 -6.90 -12.10
CA PHE A 87 -23.35 -6.15 -11.39
C PHE A 87 -24.65 -6.94 -11.24
N SER A 88 -25.48 -6.50 -10.33
CA SER A 88 -26.85 -6.99 -10.12
C SER A 88 -27.76 -5.83 -9.74
N ASP A 89 -29.07 -6.04 -9.87
CA ASP A 89 -30.07 -5.22 -9.18
C ASP A 89 -30.08 -5.52 -7.66
N ASN A 90 -30.93 -4.83 -6.90
CA ASN A 90 -31.06 -5.03 -5.46
C ASN A 90 -31.61 -6.42 -5.04
N LYS A 91 -32.13 -7.19 -6.00
CA LYS A 91 -32.64 -8.55 -5.81
C LYS A 91 -31.67 -9.63 -6.27
N GLY A 92 -30.48 -9.24 -6.78
CA GLY A 92 -29.47 -10.15 -7.30
C GLY A 92 -29.66 -10.55 -8.77
N ASN A 93 -30.68 -10.01 -9.45
CA ASN A 93 -30.92 -10.28 -10.87
C ASN A 93 -29.98 -9.47 -11.78
N PRO A 94 -29.85 -9.84 -13.08
CA PRO A 94 -29.16 -9.01 -14.06
C PRO A 94 -29.74 -7.60 -14.10
N PRO A 95 -28.91 -6.53 -14.14
CA PRO A 95 -29.39 -5.17 -14.21
C PRO A 95 -30.05 -4.87 -15.57
N ARG A 96 -30.91 -3.87 -15.58
CA ARG A 96 -31.61 -3.44 -16.82
C ARG A 96 -31.00 -2.20 -17.46
N TRP A 97 -29.82 -1.77 -17.01
CA TRP A 97 -29.06 -0.70 -17.64
C TRP A 97 -28.52 -1.13 -19.00
N VAL A 98 -28.30 -0.18 -19.90
CA VAL A 98 -27.83 -0.47 -21.26
C VAL A 98 -26.31 -0.36 -21.31
N VAL A 99 -25.65 -1.29 -22.01
CA VAL A 99 -24.22 -1.18 -22.35
C VAL A 99 -24.09 -0.93 -23.84
N ARG A 100 -23.34 0.11 -24.20
CA ARG A 100 -23.02 0.46 -25.59
C ARG A 100 -21.77 1.34 -25.61
N ASP A 101 -21.03 1.33 -26.68
CA ASP A 101 -19.90 2.22 -26.96
C ASP A 101 -18.86 2.30 -25.80
N GLY A 102 -18.67 1.17 -25.08
CA GLY A 102 -17.72 1.07 -23.98
C GLY A 102 -18.19 1.70 -22.65
N TYR A 103 -19.45 2.08 -22.51
CA TYR A 103 -20.02 2.58 -21.27
C TYR A 103 -21.36 1.90 -20.92
N MET A 104 -21.73 1.96 -19.66
CA MET A 104 -23.09 1.64 -19.20
C MET A 104 -23.90 2.93 -19.02
N GLU A 105 -25.18 2.90 -19.32
CA GLU A 105 -26.11 4.02 -19.18
C GLU A 105 -27.30 3.62 -18.32
N VAL A 106 -27.68 4.48 -17.39
CA VAL A 106 -28.88 4.32 -16.59
C VAL A 106 -30.09 4.26 -17.49
N THR A 107 -30.92 3.21 -17.35
CA THR A 107 -32.27 3.18 -17.90
C THR A 107 -33.21 3.72 -16.82
N PRO A 108 -33.79 4.92 -17.01
CA PRO A 108 -34.63 5.56 -16.01
C PRO A 108 -35.77 4.66 -15.49
N GLY A 109 -35.90 4.55 -14.17
CA GLY A 109 -36.89 3.70 -13.52
C GLY A 109 -36.54 2.21 -13.46
N SER A 110 -35.33 1.83 -13.88
CA SER A 110 -34.88 0.42 -13.79
C SER A 110 -34.32 0.04 -12.41
N GLY A 111 -34.04 1.02 -11.57
CA GLY A 111 -33.47 0.89 -10.25
C GLY A 111 -31.92 0.97 -10.21
N GLU A 112 -31.41 1.10 -9.01
CA GLU A 112 -29.96 1.12 -8.78
C GLU A 112 -29.33 -0.24 -9.11
N ILE A 113 -28.02 -0.21 -9.41
CA ILE A 113 -27.21 -1.42 -9.60
C ILE A 113 -26.12 -1.49 -8.55
N ARG A 114 -25.66 -2.71 -8.27
CA ARG A 114 -24.60 -2.97 -7.30
C ARG A 114 -23.57 -3.94 -7.83
N SER A 115 -22.31 -3.74 -7.50
CA SER A 115 -21.27 -4.72 -7.82
C SER A 115 -21.55 -6.04 -7.08
N ARG A 116 -21.21 -7.18 -7.71
CA ARG A 116 -21.18 -8.49 -7.05
C ARG A 116 -19.95 -8.63 -6.18
N GLU A 117 -18.87 -7.96 -6.57
CA GLU A 117 -17.65 -7.83 -5.78
C GLU A 117 -17.87 -6.86 -4.63
N GLU A 118 -17.45 -7.27 -3.42
CA GLU A 118 -17.49 -6.45 -2.21
C GLU A 118 -16.07 -6.11 -1.76
N PHE A 119 -15.85 -4.87 -1.39
CA PHE A 119 -14.55 -4.37 -0.98
C PHE A 119 -14.66 -3.43 0.23
N GLY A 120 -13.53 -3.21 0.91
CA GLY A 120 -13.39 -2.27 2.02
C GLY A 120 -12.53 -1.07 1.63
N ASP A 121 -11.44 -0.85 2.35
CA ASP A 121 -10.47 0.22 2.08
C ASP A 121 -9.96 0.12 0.65
N CYS A 122 -10.08 1.20 -0.12
CA CYS A 122 -9.73 1.17 -1.53
C CYS A 122 -9.32 2.54 -2.09
N GLN A 123 -8.61 2.48 -3.22
CA GLN A 123 -8.59 3.52 -4.24
C GLN A 123 -9.59 3.09 -5.32
N LEU A 124 -10.64 3.87 -5.53
CA LEU A 124 -11.66 3.64 -6.56
C LEU A 124 -11.51 4.68 -7.66
N HIS A 125 -11.53 4.24 -8.90
CA HIS A 125 -11.64 5.08 -10.09
C HIS A 125 -12.97 4.81 -10.77
N ILE A 126 -13.68 5.87 -11.13
CA ILE A 126 -14.93 5.79 -11.87
C ILE A 126 -15.13 7.03 -12.74
N GLU A 127 -15.47 6.82 -14.00
CA GLU A 127 -15.80 7.90 -14.90
C GLU A 127 -17.31 7.95 -15.14
N TRP A 128 -17.85 9.15 -15.12
CA TRP A 128 -19.27 9.38 -15.35
C TRP A 128 -19.51 10.53 -16.30
N CYS A 129 -20.67 10.53 -16.95
CA CYS A 129 -21.05 11.56 -17.89
C CYS A 129 -22.53 11.88 -17.75
N ALA A 130 -22.86 13.14 -17.47
CA ALA A 130 -24.23 13.62 -17.52
C ALA A 130 -24.77 13.61 -18.95
N PRO A 131 -26.09 13.44 -19.15
CA PRO A 131 -26.67 13.47 -20.48
C PRO A 131 -26.33 14.76 -21.25
N THR A 132 -26.00 14.65 -22.54
CA THR A 132 -25.71 15.80 -23.41
C THR A 132 -26.93 16.72 -23.55
N LYS A 133 -28.13 16.13 -23.60
CA LYS A 133 -29.40 16.91 -23.59
C LYS A 133 -29.67 17.34 -22.16
N VAL A 134 -29.62 18.62 -21.92
CA VAL A 134 -29.93 19.23 -20.63
C VAL A 134 -31.42 19.23 -20.38
N GLU A 135 -31.86 18.50 -19.35
CA GLU A 135 -33.26 18.47 -18.91
C GLU A 135 -33.35 18.67 -17.40
N GLY A 136 -34.31 19.45 -16.93
CA GLY A 136 -34.48 19.75 -15.52
C GLY A 136 -33.56 20.85 -14.97
N SER A 137 -33.57 21.01 -13.64
CA SER A 137 -32.78 21.98 -12.91
C SER A 137 -32.49 21.48 -11.50
N GLY A 138 -31.52 22.08 -10.81
CA GLY A 138 -31.12 21.69 -9.47
C GLY A 138 -30.82 20.18 -9.40
N GLN A 139 -31.40 19.49 -8.45
CA GLN A 139 -31.21 18.04 -8.26
C GLN A 139 -31.95 17.16 -9.30
N GLY A 140 -32.79 17.73 -10.12
CA GLY A 140 -33.47 17.02 -11.23
C GLY A 140 -32.61 16.88 -12.49
N ARG A 141 -31.38 17.42 -12.54
CA ARG A 141 -30.59 17.52 -13.74
C ARG A 141 -29.36 16.62 -13.70
N GLY A 142 -29.34 15.57 -14.54
CA GLY A 142 -28.19 14.67 -14.68
C GLY A 142 -27.76 14.03 -13.35
N ASN A 143 -28.72 13.67 -12.51
CA ASN A 143 -28.50 13.17 -11.16
C ASN A 143 -28.25 11.66 -11.14
N SER A 144 -27.31 11.25 -10.31
CA SER A 144 -27.00 9.88 -9.92
C SER A 144 -26.16 9.91 -8.62
N GLY A 145 -25.62 8.78 -8.20
CA GLY A 145 -24.77 8.69 -7.01
C GLY A 145 -23.81 7.51 -7.08
N VAL A 146 -22.61 7.70 -6.55
CA VAL A 146 -21.60 6.65 -6.32
C VAL A 146 -21.60 6.30 -4.84
N PHE A 147 -22.17 5.16 -4.48
CA PHE A 147 -22.24 4.72 -3.09
C PHE A 147 -21.12 3.75 -2.76
N LEU A 148 -20.30 4.14 -1.80
CA LEU A 148 -19.23 3.33 -1.22
C LEU A 148 -19.77 2.39 -0.12
N PRO A 149 -18.98 1.41 0.34
CA PRO A 149 -19.35 0.58 1.48
C PRO A 149 -19.84 1.41 2.68
N GLY A 150 -20.86 0.90 3.38
CA GLY A 150 -21.52 1.65 4.47
C GLY A 150 -22.58 2.64 4.02
N GLY A 151 -22.80 2.81 2.70
CA GLY A 151 -23.83 3.68 2.13
C GLY A 151 -23.42 5.15 2.03
N LEU A 152 -22.13 5.44 2.11
CA LEU A 152 -21.58 6.77 1.83
C LEU A 152 -21.76 7.10 0.36
N GLU A 153 -22.41 8.21 0.08
CA GLU A 153 -22.66 8.68 -1.28
C GLU A 153 -21.69 9.81 -1.67
N ILE A 154 -20.97 9.62 -2.79
CA ILE A 154 -20.33 10.71 -3.52
C ILE A 154 -21.27 11.11 -4.65
N GLN A 155 -21.77 12.33 -4.55
CA GLN A 155 -22.81 12.85 -5.45
C GLN A 155 -22.33 12.91 -6.90
N VAL A 156 -23.20 12.48 -7.82
CA VAL A 156 -23.11 12.67 -9.27
C VAL A 156 -24.23 13.60 -9.69
N LEU A 157 -23.89 14.77 -10.24
CA LEU A 157 -24.88 15.77 -10.65
C LEU A 157 -24.32 16.63 -11.80
N ASP A 158 -25.17 16.97 -12.75
CA ASP A 158 -24.87 18.06 -13.66
C ASP A 158 -25.17 19.42 -12.99
N ASN A 159 -24.21 19.90 -12.21
CA ASN A 159 -24.27 21.26 -11.63
C ASN A 159 -23.42 22.29 -12.42
N TYR A 160 -23.10 22.00 -13.67
CA TYR A 160 -22.49 22.99 -14.58
C TYR A 160 -23.49 24.10 -14.90
N ASN A 161 -23.25 25.32 -14.41
CA ASN A 161 -24.20 26.44 -14.49
C ASN A 161 -25.64 26.07 -14.04
N ASN A 162 -25.73 25.24 -12.99
CA ASN A 162 -26.98 24.71 -12.44
C ASN A 162 -26.95 24.83 -10.91
N PRO A 163 -27.44 25.93 -10.32
CA PRO A 163 -27.46 26.17 -8.89
C PRO A 163 -28.29 25.11 -8.14
N THR A 164 -27.75 24.64 -7.02
CA THR A 164 -28.45 23.79 -6.05
C THR A 164 -27.80 23.95 -4.67
N TYR A 165 -28.26 23.20 -3.66
CA TYR A 165 -27.63 23.22 -2.35
C TYR A 165 -26.22 22.63 -2.40
N ALA A 166 -25.30 23.23 -1.64
CA ALA A 166 -23.86 22.97 -1.76
C ALA A 166 -23.46 21.52 -1.48
N ASP A 167 -24.06 20.90 -0.45
CA ASP A 167 -23.81 19.51 -0.03
C ASP A 167 -24.54 18.47 -0.90
N GLY A 168 -25.13 18.88 -2.00
CA GLY A 168 -25.71 18.03 -3.04
C GLY A 168 -25.14 18.29 -4.44
N THR A 169 -24.02 19.04 -4.57
CA THR A 169 -23.32 19.20 -5.85
C THR A 169 -22.38 18.03 -6.13
N ALA A 170 -21.96 17.86 -7.37
CA ALA A 170 -21.03 16.77 -7.74
C ALA A 170 -19.75 16.80 -6.89
N GLY A 171 -19.36 15.63 -6.38
CA GLY A 171 -18.22 15.49 -5.48
C GLY A 171 -18.52 15.75 -4.00
N ALA A 172 -19.76 16.14 -3.67
CA ALA A 172 -20.17 16.23 -2.27
C ALA A 172 -20.18 14.84 -1.63
N TYR A 173 -19.81 14.77 -0.35
CA TYR A 173 -20.30 13.72 0.54
C TYR A 173 -21.76 14.08 0.86
N TYR A 174 -22.68 13.51 0.11
CA TYR A 174 -24.06 13.96 -0.01
C TYR A 174 -24.76 14.16 1.34
N GLY A 175 -25.28 15.38 1.54
CA GLY A 175 -26.01 15.77 2.75
C GLY A 175 -25.12 15.89 4.00
N VAL A 176 -23.78 15.78 3.88
CA VAL A 176 -22.83 15.86 4.98
C VAL A 176 -21.80 16.97 4.76
N MET A 177 -21.06 16.93 3.64
CA MET A 177 -19.98 17.87 3.37
C MET A 177 -20.00 18.30 1.89
N PRO A 178 -20.10 19.61 1.60
CA PRO A 178 -19.97 20.11 0.23
C PRO A 178 -18.57 19.88 -0.32
N PRO A 179 -18.39 19.83 -1.64
CA PRO A 179 -17.07 19.84 -2.24
C PRO A 179 -16.36 21.17 -1.99
N LEU A 180 -15.03 21.14 -1.89
CA LEU A 180 -14.20 22.33 -1.71
C LEU A 180 -14.35 23.34 -2.84
N VAL A 181 -14.56 22.85 -4.06
CA VAL A 181 -14.75 23.64 -5.27
C VAL A 181 -15.67 22.91 -6.25
N ASN A 182 -16.27 23.64 -7.17
CA ASN A 182 -17.01 23.07 -8.30
C ASN A 182 -16.06 22.84 -9.49
N ALA A 183 -15.69 21.57 -9.72
CA ALA A 183 -14.74 21.17 -10.78
C ALA A 183 -15.41 20.40 -11.93
N VAL A 184 -16.74 20.53 -12.12
CA VAL A 184 -17.44 19.81 -13.18
C VAL A 184 -17.18 20.42 -14.57
N ARG A 185 -17.09 19.56 -15.57
CA ARG A 185 -17.10 19.92 -16.98
C ARG A 185 -18.56 20.03 -17.47
N PRO A 186 -18.80 20.67 -18.63
CA PRO A 186 -20.12 20.72 -19.26
C PRO A 186 -20.78 19.35 -19.41
N PRO A 187 -22.14 19.27 -19.43
CA PRO A 187 -22.86 18.04 -19.69
C PRO A 187 -22.45 17.43 -21.02
N GLY A 188 -22.48 16.12 -21.14
CA GLY A 188 -21.99 15.38 -22.30
C GLY A 188 -20.48 15.13 -22.30
N GLN A 189 -19.72 15.74 -21.38
CA GLN A 189 -18.29 15.44 -21.18
C GLN A 189 -18.07 14.45 -20.03
N TRP A 190 -17.08 13.61 -20.19
CA TRP A 190 -16.67 12.66 -19.15
C TRP A 190 -16.02 13.39 -17.99
N GLN A 191 -16.51 13.06 -16.80
CA GLN A 191 -15.99 13.46 -15.51
C GLN A 191 -15.24 12.26 -14.92
N VAL A 192 -14.20 12.51 -14.15
CA VAL A 192 -13.40 11.48 -13.50
C VAL A 192 -13.47 11.65 -11.99
N TYR A 193 -13.85 10.63 -11.28
CA TYR A 193 -13.63 10.51 -9.85
C TYR A 193 -12.47 9.57 -9.55
N ASP A 194 -11.50 10.05 -8.80
CA ASP A 194 -10.51 9.25 -8.10
C ASP A 194 -10.79 9.39 -6.59
N ILE A 195 -11.15 8.28 -5.96
CA ILE A 195 -11.64 8.27 -4.58
C ILE A 195 -10.72 7.38 -3.73
N VAL A 196 -10.20 7.92 -2.64
CA VAL A 196 -9.56 7.13 -1.58
C VAL A 196 -10.55 6.99 -0.45
N PHE A 197 -10.96 5.74 -0.18
CA PHE A 197 -11.88 5.40 0.89
C PHE A 197 -11.17 4.58 1.96
N ARG A 198 -11.27 5.04 3.20
CA ARG A 198 -10.79 4.36 4.40
C ARG A 198 -11.96 4.21 5.37
N LYS A 199 -12.40 2.98 5.63
CA LYS A 199 -13.48 2.71 6.57
C LYS A 199 -13.08 3.06 8.01
N PRO A 200 -14.04 3.30 8.92
CA PRO A 200 -13.75 3.45 10.35
C PRO A 200 -13.08 2.20 10.93
N VAL A 201 -12.21 2.40 11.90
CA VAL A 201 -11.62 1.32 12.71
C VAL A 201 -12.26 1.33 14.08
N TYR A 202 -12.74 0.19 14.53
CA TYR A 202 -13.40 0.03 15.83
C TYR A 202 -12.54 -0.80 16.78
N LYS A 203 -12.52 -0.42 18.06
CA LYS A 203 -11.99 -1.22 19.16
C LYS A 203 -13.04 -1.23 20.27
N ASP A 204 -13.41 -2.42 20.73
CA ASP A 204 -14.45 -2.63 21.76
C ASP A 204 -15.76 -1.88 21.44
N GLY A 205 -16.17 -1.91 20.17
CA GLY A 205 -17.39 -1.27 19.67
C GLY A 205 -17.33 0.26 19.56
N LYS A 206 -16.21 0.88 19.88
CA LYS A 206 -16.00 2.32 19.75
C LYS A 206 -15.09 2.64 18.56
N PRO A 207 -15.38 3.68 17.77
CA PRO A 207 -14.49 4.10 16.70
C PRO A 207 -13.21 4.69 17.31
N VAL A 208 -12.05 4.10 16.98
CA VAL A 208 -10.71 4.62 17.32
C VAL A 208 -10.13 5.43 16.17
N ASP A 209 -10.69 5.27 14.98
CA ASP A 209 -10.41 6.03 13.76
C ASP A 209 -11.75 6.19 13.02
N PRO A 210 -12.20 7.42 12.72
CA PRO A 210 -13.49 7.66 12.08
C PRO A 210 -13.56 7.16 10.64
N GLY A 211 -12.42 6.81 10.02
CA GLY A 211 -12.35 6.60 8.59
C GLY A 211 -12.44 7.90 7.81
N TYR A 212 -12.08 7.86 6.53
CA TYR A 212 -11.96 9.08 5.72
C TYR A 212 -12.28 8.82 4.27
N VAL A 213 -12.77 9.86 3.61
CA VAL A 213 -12.89 9.89 2.16
C VAL A 213 -12.10 11.08 1.59
N THR A 214 -11.29 10.82 0.58
CA THR A 214 -10.65 11.85 -0.24
C THR A 214 -11.13 11.67 -1.66
N VAL A 215 -11.60 12.75 -2.29
CA VAL A 215 -12.16 12.71 -3.66
C VAL A 215 -11.49 13.74 -4.53
N PHE A 216 -11.01 13.29 -5.67
CA PHE A 216 -10.61 14.15 -6.77
C PHE A 216 -11.69 14.08 -7.87
N LEU A 217 -12.16 15.23 -8.29
CA LEU A 217 -13.03 15.40 -9.47
C LEU A 217 -12.23 16.05 -10.59
N ASN A 218 -12.04 15.34 -11.69
CA ASN A 218 -11.25 15.82 -12.83
C ASN A 218 -9.80 16.25 -12.45
N GLY A 219 -9.20 15.54 -11.46
CA GLY A 219 -7.88 15.85 -10.94
C GLY A 219 -7.84 16.99 -9.91
N ILE A 220 -8.97 17.60 -9.57
CA ILE A 220 -9.08 18.66 -8.56
C ILE A 220 -9.59 18.06 -7.25
N LEU A 221 -8.91 18.34 -6.13
CA LEU A 221 -9.31 17.90 -4.79
C LEU A 221 -10.64 18.56 -4.41
N VAL A 222 -11.65 17.74 -4.14
CA VAL A 222 -13.00 18.21 -3.75
C VAL A 222 -13.42 17.71 -2.36
N GLN A 223 -12.85 16.60 -1.86
CA GLN A 223 -12.94 16.16 -0.46
C GLN A 223 -11.53 15.86 0.03
N ASP A 224 -11.09 16.55 1.08
CA ASP A 224 -9.75 16.42 1.64
C ASP A 224 -9.79 15.65 2.96
N HIS A 225 -9.52 14.35 2.91
CA HIS A 225 -9.47 13.51 4.11
C HIS A 225 -10.68 13.73 5.04
N THR A 226 -11.86 13.85 4.43
CA THR A 226 -13.10 14.17 5.14
C THR A 226 -13.48 12.99 6.05
N PRO A 227 -13.64 13.19 7.37
CA PRO A 227 -14.00 12.12 8.29
C PRO A 227 -15.39 11.58 8.01
N LEU A 228 -15.60 10.28 8.21
CA LEU A 228 -16.86 9.61 7.96
C LEU A 228 -17.79 9.74 9.17
N GLU A 229 -18.97 10.30 8.96
CA GLU A 229 -20.02 10.43 9.97
C GLU A 229 -21.13 9.36 9.83
N GLY A 230 -21.15 8.65 8.70
CA GLY A 230 -22.19 7.67 8.33
C GLY A 230 -22.82 8.00 6.97
N PRO A 231 -23.85 7.27 6.54
CA PRO A 231 -24.51 7.59 5.27
C PRO A 231 -25.20 8.94 5.32
N GLY A 232 -24.99 9.76 4.30
CA GLY A 232 -25.76 10.98 4.10
C GLY A 232 -27.25 10.69 3.87
N GLY A 233 -28.07 11.74 3.92
CA GLY A 233 -29.50 11.62 3.70
C GLY A 233 -30.11 12.91 3.18
N HIS A 234 -31.15 12.77 2.34
CA HIS A 234 -31.90 13.92 1.88
C HIS A 234 -32.66 14.57 3.04
N MET A 235 -32.40 15.87 3.28
CA MET A 235 -33.00 16.70 4.32
C MET A 235 -32.89 16.16 5.75
N GLY A 236 -32.01 15.19 6.00
CA GLY A 236 -31.82 14.59 7.31
C GLY A 236 -30.36 14.54 7.71
N ARG A 237 -30.06 14.80 9.01
CA ARG A 237 -28.70 14.61 9.52
C ARG A 237 -28.33 13.13 9.48
N THR A 238 -27.10 12.85 9.08
CA THR A 238 -26.54 11.52 9.16
C THR A 238 -26.57 11.00 10.60
N ARG A 239 -26.71 9.69 10.76
CA ARG A 239 -26.59 9.02 12.05
C ARG A 239 -25.46 8.01 11.97
N ALA A 240 -24.49 8.16 12.86
CA ALA A 240 -23.40 7.19 12.98
C ALA A 240 -23.97 5.77 13.17
N ARG A 241 -23.47 4.85 12.37
CA ARG A 241 -23.78 3.41 12.47
C ARG A 241 -22.51 2.62 12.15
N PRO A 242 -22.39 1.37 12.64
CA PRO A 242 -21.26 0.53 12.28
C PRO A 242 -21.12 0.40 10.78
N PHE A 243 -19.91 0.60 10.26
CA PHE A 243 -19.58 0.35 8.87
C PHE A 243 -19.30 -1.16 8.68
N PRO A 244 -19.73 -1.74 7.57
CA PRO A 244 -19.39 -3.12 7.24
C PRO A 244 -17.88 -3.23 6.92
N GLU A 245 -17.31 -4.40 7.14
CA GLU A 245 -15.92 -4.68 6.75
C GLU A 245 -15.73 -4.58 5.24
N LYS A 246 -16.73 -5.04 4.47
CA LYS A 246 -16.82 -4.93 3.02
C LYS A 246 -18.24 -4.62 2.60
N GLY A 247 -18.39 -4.09 1.42
CA GLY A 247 -19.68 -3.85 0.78
C GLY A 247 -19.53 -3.59 -0.71
N PRO A 248 -20.63 -3.61 -1.46
CA PRO A 248 -20.59 -3.36 -2.90
C PRO A 248 -20.45 -1.87 -3.22
N LEU A 249 -19.92 -1.58 -4.40
CA LEU A 249 -20.18 -0.33 -5.09
C LEU A 249 -21.63 -0.32 -5.54
N ARG A 250 -22.37 0.78 -5.30
CA ARG A 250 -23.73 0.96 -5.84
C ARG A 250 -23.77 2.23 -6.69
N LEU A 251 -24.51 2.15 -7.79
CA LEU A 251 -24.74 3.27 -8.70
C LEU A 251 -26.24 3.54 -8.77
N GLN A 252 -26.60 4.81 -8.56
CA GLN A 252 -28.00 5.21 -8.42
C GLN A 252 -28.69 5.42 -9.77
N ASP A 253 -29.94 4.93 -9.89
CA ASP A 253 -30.90 5.41 -10.86
C ASP A 253 -31.75 6.52 -10.21
N HIS A 254 -31.52 7.76 -10.59
CA HIS A 254 -32.31 8.92 -10.16
C HIS A 254 -33.22 9.44 -11.28
N GLY A 255 -33.56 8.58 -12.26
CA GLY A 255 -34.42 8.95 -13.40
C GLY A 255 -33.69 9.72 -14.53
N ASN A 256 -32.38 9.83 -14.47
CA ASN A 256 -31.57 10.49 -15.48
C ASN A 256 -30.65 9.47 -16.19
N PRO A 257 -30.50 9.51 -17.52
CA PRO A 257 -29.66 8.58 -18.28
C PRO A 257 -28.17 8.93 -18.14
N THR A 258 -27.67 8.94 -16.93
CA THR A 258 -26.26 9.14 -16.61
C THR A 258 -25.44 7.93 -17.08
N ARG A 259 -24.25 8.16 -17.58
CA ARG A 259 -23.34 7.14 -18.13
C ARG A 259 -22.18 6.92 -17.22
N PHE A 260 -21.67 5.67 -17.21
CA PHE A 260 -20.49 5.30 -16.47
C PHE A 260 -19.57 4.43 -17.32
N ARG A 261 -18.24 4.59 -17.16
CA ARG A 261 -17.22 3.76 -17.80
C ARG A 261 -15.99 3.63 -16.93
N ASN A 262 -15.08 2.74 -17.28
CA ASN A 262 -13.76 2.57 -16.67
C ASN A 262 -13.83 2.52 -15.13
N ILE A 263 -14.54 1.51 -14.60
CA ILE A 263 -14.74 1.38 -13.16
C ILE A 263 -13.80 0.29 -12.64
N TRP A 264 -12.89 0.70 -11.75
CA TRP A 264 -11.97 -0.22 -11.11
C TRP A 264 -11.59 0.26 -9.71
N TYR A 265 -11.15 -0.67 -8.89
CA TYR A 265 -10.60 -0.32 -7.60
C TYR A 265 -9.29 -1.07 -7.32
N ARG A 266 -8.49 -0.54 -6.42
CA ARG A 266 -7.31 -1.18 -5.83
C ARG A 266 -7.56 -1.30 -4.33
N PRO A 267 -7.47 -2.51 -3.74
CA PRO A 267 -7.53 -2.64 -2.29
C PRO A 267 -6.33 -1.95 -1.65
N LEU A 268 -6.58 -1.23 -0.57
CA LEU A 268 -5.54 -0.63 0.22
C LEU A 268 -5.19 -1.55 1.39
N PRO A 269 -3.91 -1.59 1.83
CA PRO A 269 -3.53 -2.41 2.96
C PRO A 269 -4.29 -1.98 4.23
N PRO A 270 -4.60 -2.92 5.14
CA PRO A 270 -5.22 -2.61 6.42
C PRO A 270 -4.39 -1.59 7.20
N ARG A 271 -5.08 -0.69 7.92
CA ARG A 271 -4.44 0.20 8.91
C ARG A 271 -4.33 -0.53 10.25
N PRO A 272 -3.30 -0.22 11.07
CA PRO A 272 -3.23 -0.73 12.44
C PRO A 272 -4.47 -0.34 13.25
N SER A 273 -5.03 -1.30 14.00
CA SER A 273 -6.26 -1.11 14.79
C SER A 273 -6.13 -0.06 15.92
N GLN A 274 -4.91 0.30 16.29
CA GLN A 274 -4.62 1.35 17.26
C GLN A 274 -4.38 2.73 16.63
N GLY A 275 -4.62 2.86 15.33
CA GLY A 275 -4.27 4.05 14.56
C GLY A 275 -2.80 4.07 14.15
N GLY A 276 -2.41 5.12 13.44
CA GLY A 276 -1.06 5.27 12.93
C GLY A 276 -0.84 4.61 11.55
N THR A 277 0.43 4.47 11.18
CA THR A 277 0.87 3.86 9.92
C THR A 277 1.93 2.80 10.23
N ASP A 278 2.33 1.99 9.25
CA ASP A 278 3.43 1.02 9.44
C ASP A 278 4.77 1.71 9.77
N GLY A 279 4.90 3.01 9.54
CA GLY A 279 6.07 3.81 9.92
C GLY A 279 5.98 4.46 11.30
N PHE A 280 4.77 4.60 11.86
CA PHE A 280 4.54 5.20 13.17
C PHE A 280 3.32 4.54 13.83
N LEU A 281 3.55 3.82 14.92
CA LEU A 281 2.55 3.02 15.62
C LEU A 281 2.44 3.45 17.09
N SER A 282 1.40 2.99 17.79
CA SER A 282 1.38 3.06 19.25
C SER A 282 2.52 2.24 19.85
N PRO A 283 2.99 2.55 21.05
CA PRO A 283 4.07 1.78 21.70
C PRO A 283 3.79 0.27 21.77
N GLU A 284 2.55 -0.13 22.07
CA GLU A 284 2.17 -1.54 22.15
C GLU A 284 2.22 -2.22 20.77
N ALA A 285 1.69 -1.55 19.73
CA ALA A 285 1.72 -2.06 18.36
C ALA A 285 3.16 -2.12 17.82
N THR A 286 3.98 -1.12 18.16
CA THR A 286 5.40 -1.08 17.82
C THR A 286 6.14 -2.25 18.45
N LEU A 287 5.92 -2.53 19.73
CA LEU A 287 6.53 -3.66 20.42
C LEU A 287 6.12 -4.99 19.80
N ALA A 288 4.83 -5.17 19.51
CA ALA A 288 4.34 -6.37 18.84
C ALA A 288 4.99 -6.57 17.47
N LYS A 289 5.06 -5.50 16.66
CA LYS A 289 5.69 -5.53 15.33
C LYS A 289 7.18 -5.85 15.41
N ARG A 290 7.90 -5.26 16.36
CA ARG A 290 9.33 -5.53 16.57
C ARG A 290 9.57 -7.00 16.93
N LYS A 291 8.70 -7.63 17.74
CA LYS A 291 8.79 -9.07 18.05
C LYS A 291 8.63 -9.94 16.79
N GLU A 292 7.70 -9.63 15.91
CA GLU A 292 7.52 -10.32 14.63
C GLU A 292 8.78 -10.22 13.76
N ILE A 293 9.34 -9.01 13.64
CA ILE A 293 10.57 -8.76 12.87
C ILE A 293 11.72 -9.57 13.46
N ALA A 294 11.93 -9.51 14.78
CA ALA A 294 12.97 -10.26 15.46
C ALA A 294 12.83 -11.77 15.25
N ALA A 295 11.62 -12.31 15.35
CA ALA A 295 11.35 -13.73 15.12
C ALA A 295 11.71 -14.16 13.69
N THR A 296 11.35 -13.35 12.70
CA THR A 296 11.69 -13.58 11.28
C THR A 296 13.21 -13.60 11.10
N ILE A 297 13.93 -12.64 11.68
CA ILE A 297 15.39 -12.55 11.59
C ILE A 297 16.06 -13.75 12.27
N ARG A 298 15.55 -14.19 13.42
CA ARG A 298 16.05 -15.39 14.12
C ARG A 298 15.86 -16.67 13.28
N ALA A 299 14.71 -16.80 12.63
CA ALA A 299 14.44 -17.92 11.73
C ALA A 299 15.38 -17.91 10.51
N ASP A 300 15.71 -16.74 9.97
CA ASP A 300 16.70 -16.62 8.90
C ASP A 300 18.12 -16.92 9.38
N ALA A 301 18.49 -16.47 10.57
CA ALA A 301 19.78 -16.80 11.17
C ALA A 301 19.98 -18.31 11.30
N ALA A 302 18.95 -19.05 11.71
CA ALA A 302 19.01 -20.50 11.84
C ALA A 302 19.32 -21.21 10.50
N LYS A 303 18.89 -20.66 9.38
CA LYS A 303 19.22 -21.19 8.04
C LYS A 303 20.69 -20.95 7.64
N LEU A 304 21.37 -20.02 8.29
CA LEU A 304 22.79 -19.68 8.06
C LEU A 304 23.75 -20.49 8.94
N ALA A 305 23.23 -21.37 9.80
CA ALA A 305 24.04 -22.17 10.73
C ALA A 305 25.09 -23.00 9.97
N ASN A 306 26.38 -22.69 10.22
CA ASN A 306 27.51 -23.39 9.64
C ASN A 306 28.68 -23.38 10.64
N PRO A 307 29.03 -24.53 11.25
CA PRO A 307 30.12 -24.60 12.22
C PRO A 307 31.49 -24.17 11.66
N ALA A 308 31.71 -24.34 10.35
CA ALA A 308 32.95 -23.93 9.72
C ALA A 308 33.03 -22.40 9.44
N ASN A 309 31.88 -21.73 9.40
CA ASN A 309 31.79 -20.28 9.22
C ASN A 309 30.60 -19.70 10.03
N PRO A 310 30.74 -19.49 11.35
CA PRO A 310 29.63 -19.08 12.22
C PRO A 310 29.27 -17.58 12.08
N VAL A 311 30.09 -16.75 11.41
CA VAL A 311 29.93 -15.30 11.37
C VAL A 311 28.60 -14.85 10.72
N PRO A 312 28.12 -15.42 9.62
CA PRO A 312 26.82 -15.05 9.05
C PRO A 312 25.64 -15.30 10.02
N GLU A 313 25.63 -16.44 10.72
CA GLU A 313 24.61 -16.72 11.74
C GLU A 313 24.71 -15.75 12.92
N LEU A 314 25.94 -15.55 13.46
CA LEU A 314 26.19 -14.63 14.55
C LEU A 314 25.68 -13.22 14.23
N THR A 315 26.07 -12.67 13.09
CA THR A 315 25.68 -11.30 12.71
C THR A 315 24.18 -11.17 12.48
N ARG A 316 23.53 -12.19 11.91
CA ARG A 316 22.09 -12.21 11.74
C ARG A 316 21.34 -12.33 13.07
N LEU A 317 21.84 -13.10 14.03
CA LEU A 317 21.30 -13.16 15.39
C LEU A 317 21.49 -11.82 16.12
N MET A 318 22.65 -11.18 16.01
CA MET A 318 22.89 -9.84 16.56
C MET A 318 21.86 -8.83 16.03
N GLU A 319 21.54 -8.89 14.73
CA GLU A 319 20.55 -8.04 14.12
C GLU A 319 19.15 -8.22 14.72
N SER A 320 18.77 -9.45 15.11
CA SER A 320 17.48 -9.68 15.77
C SER A 320 17.36 -8.96 17.11
N LEU A 321 18.48 -8.80 17.82
CA LEU A 321 18.51 -8.11 19.12
C LEU A 321 18.19 -6.61 19.02
N VAL A 322 18.35 -6.00 17.85
CA VAL A 322 17.98 -4.60 17.60
C VAL A 322 16.47 -4.39 17.81
N TYR A 323 15.67 -5.40 17.47
CA TYR A 323 14.21 -5.35 17.55
C TYR A 323 13.70 -5.92 18.89
N GLU A 324 14.31 -7.00 19.36
CA GLU A 324 13.96 -7.63 20.62
C GLU A 324 15.18 -8.31 21.23
N ALA A 325 15.62 -7.82 22.39
CA ALA A 325 16.68 -8.44 23.19
C ALA A 325 16.13 -9.66 23.96
N GLU A 326 15.65 -10.67 23.24
CA GLU A 326 15.12 -11.90 23.82
C GLU A 326 16.25 -12.67 24.51
N PRO A 327 16.05 -13.13 25.79
CA PRO A 327 17.13 -13.69 26.62
C PRO A 327 17.86 -14.89 26.00
N SER A 328 17.17 -15.79 25.32
CA SER A 328 17.81 -16.98 24.72
C SER A 328 18.66 -16.57 23.49
N ALA A 329 18.18 -15.63 22.69
CA ALA A 329 18.91 -15.09 21.55
C ALA A 329 20.17 -14.32 22.02
N LEU A 330 20.02 -13.49 23.05
CA LEU A 330 21.15 -12.78 23.67
C LEU A 330 22.22 -13.73 24.18
N LYS A 331 21.82 -14.76 24.91
CA LYS A 331 22.74 -15.82 25.42
C LYS A 331 23.46 -16.54 24.26
N LYS A 332 22.74 -16.86 23.19
CA LYS A 332 23.33 -17.50 22.01
C LYS A 332 24.33 -16.56 21.31
N VAL A 333 24.01 -15.29 21.15
CA VAL A 333 24.96 -14.29 20.62
C VAL A 333 26.20 -14.18 21.49
N GLU A 334 26.03 -14.12 22.80
CA GLU A 334 27.16 -14.08 23.74
C GLU A 334 28.09 -15.28 23.58
N GLN A 335 27.53 -16.49 23.54
CA GLN A 335 28.29 -17.74 23.36
C GLN A 335 29.04 -17.78 22.02
N MET A 336 28.34 -17.46 20.92
CA MET A 336 28.94 -17.47 19.58
C MET A 336 30.01 -16.39 19.43
N ALA A 337 29.77 -15.21 19.96
CA ALA A 337 30.72 -14.09 19.88
C ALA A 337 31.97 -14.37 20.76
N THR A 338 31.81 -14.97 21.94
CA THR A 338 32.94 -15.41 22.77
C THR A 338 33.80 -16.43 22.01
N ALA A 339 33.17 -17.47 21.46
CA ALA A 339 33.88 -18.48 20.67
C ALA A 339 34.58 -17.88 19.46
N TYR A 340 33.96 -16.88 18.79
CA TYR A 340 34.58 -16.14 17.69
C TYR A 340 35.84 -15.40 18.14
N VAL A 341 35.76 -14.61 19.22
CA VAL A 341 36.91 -13.87 19.76
C VAL A 341 38.03 -14.80 20.19
N ASP A 342 37.71 -15.92 20.86
CA ASP A 342 38.71 -16.91 21.28
C ASP A 342 39.36 -17.57 20.07
N SER A 343 38.63 -17.84 19.01
CA SER A 343 39.21 -18.36 17.76
C SER A 343 40.19 -17.39 17.12
N LEU A 344 39.91 -16.07 17.18
CA LEU A 344 40.84 -15.05 16.70
C LEU A 344 42.12 -15.00 17.54
N LYS A 345 42.00 -15.07 18.87
CA LYS A 345 43.13 -15.05 19.78
C LYS A 345 44.08 -16.27 19.59
N ALA A 346 43.50 -17.41 19.20
CA ALA A 346 44.26 -18.64 18.94
C ALA A 346 44.89 -18.70 17.53
N MET A 347 44.59 -17.73 16.66
CA MET A 347 45.06 -17.74 15.26
C MET A 347 46.51 -17.32 15.13
N PRO A 348 47.30 -17.98 14.24
CA PRO A 348 48.62 -17.44 13.84
C PRO A 348 48.50 -16.04 13.22
N ALA A 349 49.51 -15.19 13.50
CA ALA A 349 49.52 -13.77 13.13
C ALA A 349 49.22 -13.53 11.63
N GLU A 350 49.77 -14.33 10.73
CA GLU A 350 49.54 -14.27 9.30
C GLU A 350 48.03 -14.45 8.90
N LYS A 351 47.38 -15.42 9.55
CA LYS A 351 45.93 -15.69 9.30
C LYS A 351 45.05 -14.68 10.01
N LEU A 352 45.47 -14.22 11.18
CA LEU A 352 44.73 -13.23 11.96
C LEU A 352 44.59 -11.91 11.20
N GLN A 353 45.61 -11.45 10.48
CA GLN A 353 45.57 -10.23 9.70
C GLN A 353 44.49 -10.26 8.60
N ALA A 354 44.20 -11.44 8.03
CA ALA A 354 43.12 -11.59 7.03
C ALA A 354 41.72 -11.42 7.66
N LYS A 355 41.59 -11.54 8.98
CA LYS A 355 40.33 -11.36 9.72
C LYS A 355 40.02 -9.92 10.16
N ARG A 356 40.93 -8.96 9.85
CA ARG A 356 40.82 -7.56 10.26
C ARG A 356 39.45 -6.95 9.95
N ASP A 357 39.00 -7.04 8.71
CA ASP A 357 37.78 -6.35 8.27
C ASP A 357 36.53 -7.05 8.80
N GLU A 358 36.56 -8.38 8.93
CA GLU A 358 35.51 -9.16 9.57
C GLU A 358 35.37 -8.81 11.07
N ALA A 359 36.49 -8.71 11.79
CA ALA A 359 36.51 -8.33 13.20
C ALA A 359 35.98 -6.88 13.40
N ARG A 360 36.34 -5.96 12.54
CA ARG A 360 35.83 -4.58 12.56
C ARG A 360 34.34 -4.54 12.29
N TYR A 361 33.86 -5.31 11.34
CA TYR A 361 32.45 -5.43 11.03
C TYR A 361 31.63 -5.92 12.26
N ILE A 362 32.07 -6.95 12.96
CA ILE A 362 31.41 -7.45 14.17
C ILE A 362 31.49 -6.42 15.31
N ARG A 363 32.64 -5.74 15.49
CA ARG A 363 32.75 -4.63 16.43
C ARG A 363 31.71 -3.54 16.17
N ASP A 364 31.53 -3.16 14.92
CA ASP A 364 30.58 -2.11 14.55
C ASP A 364 29.13 -2.57 14.75
N ALA A 365 28.85 -3.86 14.57
CA ALA A 365 27.57 -4.45 14.97
C ALA A 365 27.34 -4.34 16.48
N PHE A 366 28.32 -4.64 17.33
CA PHE A 366 28.19 -4.47 18.78
C PHE A 366 27.94 -3.01 19.17
N ARG A 367 28.63 -2.06 18.54
CA ARG A 367 28.41 -0.63 18.78
C ARG A 367 27.00 -0.20 18.44
N TYR A 368 26.43 -0.77 17.37
CA TYR A 368 25.06 -0.52 17.03
C TYR A 368 24.08 -1.12 18.05
N LEU A 369 24.35 -2.33 18.55
CA LEU A 369 23.54 -2.95 19.62
C LEU A 369 23.54 -2.12 20.90
N VAL A 370 24.67 -1.50 21.26
CA VAL A 370 24.73 -0.54 22.39
C VAL A 370 23.86 0.68 22.11
N ARG A 371 23.94 1.25 20.90
CA ARG A 371 23.09 2.38 20.48
C ARG A 371 21.60 2.02 20.50
N ALA A 372 21.26 0.80 20.12
CA ALA A 372 19.90 0.26 20.18
C ALA A 372 19.46 -0.16 21.60
N LYS A 373 20.33 0.01 22.61
CA LYS A 373 20.10 -0.40 24.00
C LYS A 373 19.80 -1.91 24.16
N ALA A 374 20.25 -2.74 23.22
CA ALA A 374 20.10 -4.19 23.26
C ALA A 374 21.15 -4.86 24.13
N ILE A 375 22.33 -4.26 24.25
CA ILE A 375 23.43 -4.66 25.14
C ILE A 375 24.04 -3.42 25.82
N THR A 376 24.86 -3.65 26.86
CA THR A 376 25.62 -2.57 27.51
C THR A 376 27.02 -2.43 26.93
N ASN A 377 27.73 -1.36 27.31
CA ASN A 377 29.14 -1.17 26.91
C ASN A 377 30.08 -2.26 27.48
N GLU A 378 29.70 -2.85 28.60
CA GLU A 378 30.45 -3.85 29.37
C GLU A 378 30.19 -5.29 28.85
N PHE A 379 29.42 -5.46 27.77
CA PHE A 379 29.16 -6.78 27.19
C PHE A 379 30.45 -7.49 26.85
N GLY A 380 30.72 -8.64 27.55
CA GLY A 380 32.01 -9.30 27.54
C GLY A 380 32.66 -9.54 26.17
N PRO A 381 31.97 -10.17 25.21
CA PRO A 381 32.52 -10.39 23.87
C PRO A 381 32.84 -9.09 23.10
N LYS A 382 32.07 -8.02 23.30
CA LYS A 382 32.35 -6.71 22.72
C LYS A 382 33.66 -6.14 23.24
N VAL A 383 33.80 -6.12 24.57
CA VAL A 383 35.03 -5.61 25.21
C VAL A 383 36.24 -6.40 24.74
N ALA A 384 36.17 -7.75 24.78
CA ALA A 384 37.24 -8.60 24.35
C ALA A 384 37.66 -8.43 22.89
N LEU A 385 36.68 -8.18 21.99
CA LEU A 385 36.94 -7.90 20.56
C LEU A 385 37.58 -6.52 20.36
N GLU A 386 37.09 -5.51 21.07
CA GLU A 386 37.65 -4.13 20.98
C GLU A 386 39.10 -4.09 21.48
N ASP A 387 39.41 -4.83 22.56
CA ASP A 387 40.76 -4.99 23.08
C ASP A 387 41.69 -5.66 22.05
N LEU A 388 41.24 -6.76 21.44
CA LEU A 388 42.01 -7.45 20.39
C LEU A 388 42.28 -6.51 19.21
N ILE A 389 41.26 -5.79 18.72
CA ILE A 389 41.38 -4.83 17.62
C ILE A 389 42.41 -3.73 17.94
N ARG A 390 42.40 -3.23 19.19
CA ARG A 390 43.34 -2.23 19.70
C ARG A 390 44.76 -2.80 19.77
N GLN A 391 44.96 -4.00 20.32
CA GLN A 391 46.25 -4.67 20.38
C GLN A 391 46.89 -4.89 18.99
N GLN A 392 46.03 -5.23 18.01
CA GLN A 392 46.49 -5.40 16.61
C GLN A 392 46.66 -4.10 15.84
N GLY A 393 46.35 -2.92 16.42
CA GLY A 393 46.44 -1.63 15.77
C GLY A 393 45.40 -1.45 14.61
N TRP A 394 44.33 -2.21 14.62
CA TRP A 394 43.33 -2.17 13.53
C TRP A 394 42.33 -1.00 13.63
N ASP A 395 42.38 -0.22 14.71
CA ASP A 395 41.57 0.99 14.86
C ASP A 395 41.98 2.14 13.98
N LYS A 396 43.25 2.17 13.52
CA LYS A 396 43.78 3.25 12.70
C LYS A 396 43.19 3.14 11.31
N GLN A 397 42.37 4.13 10.89
CA GLN A 397 42.05 4.31 9.47
C GLN A 397 43.37 4.58 8.72
N LYS A 398 43.58 3.86 7.60
CA LYS A 398 44.60 4.33 6.65
C LYS A 398 44.17 5.74 6.22
N LYS A 399 45.03 6.73 6.53
CA LYS A 399 44.92 8.09 5.97
C LYS A 399 44.96 8.03 4.45
#